data_2352c6a7b18388dac448042b6f44c6b9
#
_entry.id   2352c6a7b18388dac448042b6f44c6b9
#
_cell.length_a   1.000
_cell.length_b   1.000
_cell.length_c   1.000
_cell.angle_alpha   90.00
_cell.angle_beta   90.00
_cell.angle_gamma   90.00
#
_symmetry.space_group_name_H-M   'P 1'
#
loop_
_entity.id
_entity.type
_entity.pdbx_description
1 polymer ?
#
loop_
_entity_poly.entity_id
_entity_poly.type
_entity_poly.pdbx_seq_one_letter_code
_entity_poly.pdbx_strand_id
1 'polypeptide(L)'
;MAVHKNLLLFFLLFPNLIFGSQIGAASNSTIEILAEDIIKTSEDTYLVGVKFRLDPGWHTYWINPGDSGEKASFEWKLPEGVKISNPKWPSPEIIPYPPLMTYGYNEEVTVLFNLTVERDLLSSEQIFLKSNWLACEDVCLPQSASIETTFLKIDDYKLSNKNSELLEKQKKLPKKLPSSIKVLEEKGEILLTGKVDSKLINTEVYFFPYDQNLINHTAEQKTKFEENSFYHAVEKSKFCLLYTSPSPRDTA
;
A
#
# COMPACT_ATOMS: atom_id res chain seq x y z
N MET A 1 31.35 -68.61 -20.79
CA MET A 1 30.43 -67.68 -21.46
C MET A 1 29.93 -66.68 -20.42
N ALA A 2 30.48 -65.49 -20.41
CA ALA A 2 30.06 -64.40 -19.48
C ALA A 2 29.20 -63.41 -20.26
N VAL A 3 27.96 -63.28 -19.85
CA VAL A 3 27.01 -62.34 -20.42
C VAL A 3 27.14 -61.01 -19.70
N HIS A 4 27.70 -60.01 -20.38
CA HIS A 4 27.70 -58.62 -19.89
C HIS A 4 26.34 -58.00 -20.10
N LYS A 5 25.63 -57.68 -18.99
CA LYS A 5 24.43 -56.84 -18.99
C LYS A 5 24.87 -55.39 -19.00
N ASN A 6 24.75 -54.72 -20.13
CA ASN A 6 24.85 -53.26 -20.22
C ASN A 6 23.60 -52.63 -19.59
N LEU A 7 23.79 -51.99 -18.44
CA LEU A 7 22.76 -51.16 -17.79
C LEU A 7 22.84 -49.76 -18.42
N LEU A 8 21.90 -49.46 -19.33
CA LEU A 8 21.71 -48.11 -19.87
C LEU A 8 21.07 -47.24 -18.79
N LEU A 9 21.89 -46.37 -18.19
CA LEU A 9 21.39 -45.36 -17.26
C LEU A 9 20.71 -44.22 -18.06
N PHE A 10 19.40 -44.22 -18.08
CA PHE A 10 18.58 -43.14 -18.71
C PHE A 10 18.60 -41.92 -17.76
N PHE A 11 19.46 -40.97 -18.04
CA PHE A 11 19.43 -39.66 -17.35
C PHE A 11 18.22 -38.88 -17.85
N LEU A 12 17.14 -38.89 -17.06
CA LEU A 12 16.02 -37.99 -17.24
C LEU A 12 16.48 -36.56 -16.90
N LEU A 13 16.83 -35.82 -17.93
CA LEU A 13 16.95 -34.35 -17.83
C LEU A 13 15.55 -33.76 -17.56
N PHE A 14 15.24 -33.58 -16.29
CA PHE A 14 14.13 -32.69 -15.93
C PHE A 14 14.55 -31.28 -16.33
N PRO A 15 13.80 -30.58 -17.21
CA PRO A 15 14.01 -29.17 -17.39
C PRO A 15 13.74 -28.51 -16.03
N ASN A 16 14.76 -27.90 -15.44
CA ASN A 16 14.56 -26.97 -14.33
C ASN A 16 13.68 -25.84 -14.87
N LEU A 17 12.40 -25.87 -14.55
CA LEU A 17 11.52 -24.71 -14.66
C LEU A 17 12.07 -23.66 -13.70
N ILE A 18 12.85 -22.73 -14.24
CA ILE A 18 13.26 -21.53 -13.52
C ILE A 18 11.99 -20.71 -13.35
N PHE A 19 11.31 -20.90 -12.22
CA PHE A 19 10.30 -19.95 -11.78
C PHE A 19 11.03 -18.62 -11.54
N GLY A 20 10.69 -17.62 -12.33
CA GLY A 20 11.18 -16.26 -12.13
C GLY A 20 10.91 -15.85 -10.67
N SER A 21 11.92 -15.31 -9.99
CA SER A 21 11.79 -14.90 -8.61
C SER A 21 10.76 -13.78 -8.51
N GLN A 22 9.65 -14.04 -7.82
CA GLN A 22 8.63 -13.03 -7.50
C GLN A 22 9.06 -12.15 -6.31
N ILE A 23 10.24 -12.40 -5.76
CA ILE A 23 10.79 -11.76 -4.55
C ILE A 23 12.03 -10.96 -4.90
N GLY A 24 12.01 -9.67 -4.60
CA GLY A 24 13.17 -8.79 -4.58
C GLY A 24 13.69 -8.63 -3.15
N ALA A 25 14.97 -8.87 -2.94
CA ALA A 25 15.61 -8.76 -1.63
C ALA A 25 16.47 -7.49 -1.53
N ALA A 26 16.44 -6.86 -0.36
CA ALA A 26 17.31 -5.77 0.07
C ALA A 26 17.88 -6.10 1.46
N SER A 27 18.71 -5.24 2.04
CA SER A 27 19.50 -5.60 3.25
C SER A 27 18.64 -5.90 4.48
N ASN A 28 17.54 -5.17 4.67
CA ASN A 28 16.69 -5.26 5.89
C ASN A 28 15.22 -5.45 5.56
N SER A 29 14.93 -5.79 4.31
CA SER A 29 13.57 -6.01 3.86
C SER A 29 13.52 -6.78 2.55
N THR A 30 12.37 -7.34 2.25
CA THR A 30 12.06 -7.97 0.97
C THR A 30 10.78 -7.39 0.40
N ILE A 31 10.66 -7.38 -0.93
CA ILE A 31 9.40 -7.12 -1.61
C ILE A 31 8.99 -8.33 -2.45
N GLU A 32 7.69 -8.52 -2.56
CA GLU A 32 7.09 -9.64 -3.28
C GLU A 32 5.87 -9.16 -4.05
N ILE A 33 5.70 -9.58 -5.30
CA ILE A 33 4.43 -9.45 -6.01
C ILE A 33 3.59 -10.66 -5.67
N LEU A 34 2.42 -10.45 -5.07
CA LEU A 34 1.46 -11.49 -4.76
C LEU A 34 0.70 -11.87 -6.05
N ALA A 35 1.41 -12.53 -6.97
CA ALA A 35 0.89 -12.86 -8.29
C ALA A 35 0.01 -14.13 -8.27
N GLU A 36 0.24 -15.05 -7.34
CA GLU A 36 -0.56 -16.28 -7.19
C GLU A 36 -1.97 -15.99 -6.66
N ASP A 37 -2.15 -14.86 -6.01
CA ASP A 37 -3.41 -14.39 -5.43
C ASP A 37 -4.13 -13.34 -6.28
N ILE A 38 -3.72 -13.12 -7.54
CA ILE A 38 -4.40 -12.17 -8.43
C ILE A 38 -5.89 -12.49 -8.49
N ILE A 39 -6.72 -11.53 -8.12
CA ILE A 39 -8.15 -11.70 -8.03
C ILE A 39 -8.83 -10.89 -9.11
N LYS A 40 -9.63 -11.56 -9.95
CA LYS A 40 -10.50 -10.89 -10.89
C LYS A 40 -11.62 -10.17 -10.14
N THR A 41 -11.63 -8.84 -10.20
CA THR A 41 -12.63 -7.99 -9.51
C THR A 41 -13.75 -7.53 -10.43
N SER A 42 -13.51 -7.50 -11.73
CA SER A 42 -14.50 -7.25 -12.80
C SER A 42 -14.01 -7.89 -14.09
N GLU A 43 -14.74 -7.71 -15.20
CA GLU A 43 -14.46 -8.38 -16.47
C GLU A 43 -13.01 -8.22 -16.93
N ASP A 44 -12.44 -6.99 -16.78
CA ASP A 44 -11.10 -6.65 -17.25
C ASP A 44 -10.16 -6.17 -16.14
N THR A 45 -10.57 -6.29 -14.87
CA THR A 45 -9.81 -5.73 -13.75
C THR A 45 -9.44 -6.79 -12.73
N TYR A 46 -8.19 -6.76 -12.33
CA TYR A 46 -7.56 -7.69 -11.39
C TYR A 46 -6.94 -6.93 -10.22
N LEU A 47 -6.98 -7.53 -9.03
CA LEU A 47 -6.31 -7.02 -7.83
C LEU A 47 -4.92 -7.65 -7.74
N VAL A 48 -3.90 -6.81 -7.56
CA VAL A 48 -2.50 -7.21 -7.40
C VAL A 48 -1.96 -6.57 -6.14
N GLY A 49 -1.12 -7.28 -5.38
CA GLY A 49 -0.46 -6.80 -4.18
C GLY A 49 1.05 -6.73 -4.35
N VAL A 50 1.66 -5.66 -3.82
CA VAL A 50 3.10 -5.58 -3.57
C VAL A 50 3.29 -5.60 -2.06
N LYS A 51 3.89 -6.66 -1.57
CA LYS A 51 4.10 -6.94 -0.15
C LYS A 51 5.52 -6.61 0.23
N PHE A 52 5.66 -5.78 1.25
CA PHE A 52 6.93 -5.50 1.92
C PHE A 52 6.97 -6.33 3.21
N ARG A 53 8.08 -7.01 3.44
CA ARG A 53 8.42 -7.60 4.73
C ARG A 53 9.72 -6.98 5.20
N LEU A 54 9.71 -6.48 6.41
CA LEU A 54 10.85 -5.83 7.05
C LEU A 54 11.36 -6.72 8.18
N ASP A 55 12.63 -6.63 8.46
CA ASP A 55 13.23 -7.31 9.61
C ASP A 55 12.61 -6.78 10.92
N PRO A 56 12.60 -7.57 12.00
CA PRO A 56 12.10 -7.13 13.30
C PRO A 56 12.73 -5.81 13.75
N GLY A 57 11.88 -4.85 14.19
CA GLY A 57 12.29 -3.50 14.59
C GLY A 57 12.36 -2.48 13.45
N TRP A 58 12.36 -2.95 12.19
CA TRP A 58 12.39 -2.08 11.02
C TRP A 58 10.97 -1.69 10.59
N HIS A 59 10.84 -0.46 10.06
CA HIS A 59 9.59 0.08 9.52
C HIS A 59 9.80 0.73 8.16
N THR A 60 8.71 0.89 7.41
CA THR A 60 8.65 1.68 6.18
C THR A 60 7.49 2.67 6.26
N TYR A 61 7.37 3.55 5.28
CA TYR A 61 6.54 4.73 5.38
C TYR A 61 5.25 4.64 4.56
N TRP A 62 4.22 5.32 5.06
CA TRP A 62 2.97 5.56 4.35
C TRP A 62 3.15 6.63 3.27
N ILE A 63 2.07 6.91 2.49
CA ILE A 63 2.08 7.92 1.42
C ILE A 63 2.42 9.32 1.93
N ASN A 64 2.01 9.66 3.15
CA ASN A 64 2.52 10.79 3.92
C ASN A 64 3.31 10.22 5.10
N PRO A 65 4.62 10.38 5.14
CA PRO A 65 5.46 9.80 6.18
C PRO A 65 5.41 10.54 7.53
N GLY A 66 4.69 11.67 7.63
CA GLY A 66 4.74 12.53 8.80
C GLY A 66 5.91 13.50 8.77
N ASP A 67 6.61 13.67 9.90
CA ASP A 67 7.71 14.64 10.03
C ASP A 67 9.00 14.21 9.32
N SER A 68 9.19 12.91 9.06
CA SER A 68 10.38 12.39 8.39
C SER A 68 10.09 11.11 7.61
N GLY A 69 10.94 10.79 6.65
CA GLY A 69 10.84 9.61 5.82
C GLY A 69 10.36 9.88 4.40
N GLU A 70 10.18 8.83 3.62
CA GLU A 70 9.74 8.89 2.24
C GLU A 70 8.91 7.65 1.88
N LYS A 71 7.81 7.86 1.16
CA LYS A 71 6.96 6.77 0.65
C LYS A 71 7.70 5.91 -0.36
N ALA A 72 7.31 4.64 -0.46
CA ALA A 72 7.80 3.78 -1.54
C ALA A 72 7.33 4.28 -2.92
N SER A 73 8.19 4.11 -3.92
CA SER A 73 7.90 4.34 -5.33
C SER A 73 7.77 3.01 -6.08
N PHE A 74 6.98 3.02 -7.16
CA PHE A 74 6.71 1.82 -7.97
C PHE A 74 6.82 2.18 -9.45
N GLU A 75 7.80 1.62 -10.13
CA GLU A 75 8.02 1.78 -11.56
C GLU A 75 7.67 0.46 -12.26
N TRP A 76 6.53 0.44 -12.95
CA TRP A 76 6.05 -0.73 -13.65
C TRP A 76 6.40 -0.68 -15.13
N LYS A 77 6.88 -1.81 -15.68
CA LYS A 77 6.89 -2.05 -17.12
C LYS A 77 5.90 -3.19 -17.39
N LEU A 78 4.89 -2.87 -18.16
CA LEU A 78 3.75 -3.75 -18.43
C LEU A 78 3.66 -4.04 -19.91
N PRO A 79 3.10 -5.18 -20.31
CA PRO A 79 2.77 -5.46 -21.70
C PRO A 79 1.79 -4.44 -22.30
N GLU A 80 1.76 -4.36 -23.62
CA GLU A 80 0.79 -3.55 -24.33
C GLU A 80 -0.65 -3.95 -23.96
N GLY A 81 -1.54 -2.99 -23.77
CA GLY A 81 -2.93 -3.21 -23.36
C GLY A 81 -3.12 -3.55 -21.88
N VAL A 82 -2.06 -3.45 -21.06
CA VAL A 82 -2.13 -3.60 -19.60
C VAL A 82 -1.87 -2.27 -18.92
N LYS A 83 -2.76 -1.90 -17.99
CA LYS A 83 -2.65 -0.65 -17.21
C LYS A 83 -2.70 -0.96 -15.72
N ILE A 84 -1.98 -0.17 -14.93
CA ILE A 84 -1.99 -0.26 -13.47
C ILE A 84 -2.51 1.03 -12.85
N SER A 85 -3.28 0.90 -11.78
CA SER A 85 -3.79 2.05 -11.04
C SER A 85 -2.71 2.70 -10.16
N ASN A 86 -3.02 3.85 -9.58
CA ASN A 86 -2.28 4.37 -8.44
C ASN A 86 -2.33 3.38 -7.28
N PRO A 87 -1.27 3.36 -6.42
CA PRO A 87 -1.22 2.50 -5.25
C PRO A 87 -2.35 2.82 -4.26
N LYS A 88 -2.95 1.76 -3.70
CA LYS A 88 -3.94 1.82 -2.63
C LYS A 88 -3.26 1.39 -1.34
N TRP A 89 -3.05 2.36 -0.48
CA TRP A 89 -2.37 2.17 0.79
C TRP A 89 -3.36 1.78 1.89
N PRO A 90 -3.06 0.80 2.74
CA PRO A 90 -3.82 0.59 3.97
C PRO A 90 -3.64 1.78 4.93
N SER A 91 -4.46 1.87 5.96
CA SER A 91 -4.26 2.86 7.03
C SER A 91 -2.91 2.64 7.69
N PRO A 92 -2.13 3.71 7.95
CA PRO A 92 -0.83 3.58 8.59
C PRO A 92 -0.95 3.37 10.10
N GLU A 93 0.17 3.00 10.69
CA GLU A 93 0.43 3.06 12.12
C GLU A 93 1.11 4.38 12.47
N ILE A 94 0.94 4.82 13.71
CA ILE A 94 1.68 5.94 14.29
C ILE A 94 2.99 5.38 14.82
N ILE A 95 4.11 5.90 14.33
CA ILE A 95 5.46 5.49 14.75
C ILE A 95 6.17 6.69 15.37
N PRO A 96 6.14 6.83 16.71
CA PRO A 96 6.80 7.94 17.40
C PRO A 96 8.34 7.84 17.28
N TYR A 97 8.96 8.93 16.86
CA TYR A 97 10.41 9.08 16.84
C TYR A 97 10.80 10.45 17.45
N PRO A 98 10.71 10.62 18.77
CA PRO A 98 10.82 11.92 19.42
C PRO A 98 12.09 12.69 19.02
N PRO A 99 12.01 14.00 18.67
CA PRO A 99 10.80 14.86 18.76
C PRO A 99 9.87 14.79 17.54
N LEU A 100 10.03 13.82 16.66
CA LEU A 100 9.27 13.65 15.43
C LEU A 100 8.15 12.61 15.58
N MET A 101 7.15 12.71 14.71
CA MET A 101 6.08 11.72 14.54
C MET A 101 6.07 11.24 13.09
N THR A 102 6.10 9.93 12.88
CA THR A 102 6.07 9.34 11.57
C THR A 102 4.87 8.41 11.39
N TYR A 103 4.47 8.21 10.14
CA TYR A 103 3.38 7.34 9.73
C TYR A 103 3.91 6.27 8.80
N GLY A 104 3.66 5.02 9.14
CA GLY A 104 4.23 3.93 8.36
C GLY A 104 3.70 2.57 8.78
N TYR A 105 4.53 1.57 8.61
CA TYR A 105 4.18 0.18 8.83
C TYR A 105 5.37 -0.56 9.42
N ASN A 106 5.14 -1.22 10.54
CA ASN A 106 6.09 -2.13 11.14
C ASN A 106 5.97 -3.51 10.50
N GLU A 107 7.08 -4.22 10.37
CA GLU A 107 7.20 -5.61 9.94
C GLU A 107 6.63 -5.92 8.54
N GLU A 108 5.36 -5.65 8.26
CA GLU A 108 4.74 -6.03 6.99
C GLU A 108 3.69 -5.04 6.51
N VAL A 109 3.72 -4.73 5.21
CA VAL A 109 2.62 -4.04 4.54
C VAL A 109 2.40 -4.57 3.13
N THR A 110 1.15 -4.63 2.70
CA THR A 110 0.77 -4.92 1.31
C THR A 110 0.08 -3.72 0.68
N VAL A 111 0.72 -3.15 -0.32
CA VAL A 111 0.15 -2.07 -1.14
C VAL A 111 -0.60 -2.69 -2.30
N LEU A 112 -1.85 -2.31 -2.51
CA LEU A 112 -2.72 -2.91 -3.52
C LEU A 112 -2.82 -2.03 -4.76
N PHE A 113 -3.00 -2.68 -5.91
CA PHE A 113 -3.19 -2.04 -7.20
C PHE A 113 -4.34 -2.71 -7.94
N ASN A 114 -5.02 -1.95 -8.80
CA ASN A 114 -5.87 -2.54 -9.83
C ASN A 114 -5.07 -2.64 -11.12
N LEU A 115 -5.05 -3.80 -11.71
CA LEU A 115 -4.50 -4.07 -13.02
C LEU A 115 -5.66 -4.21 -14.00
N THR A 116 -5.71 -3.40 -15.04
CA THR A 116 -6.72 -3.49 -16.10
C THR A 116 -6.09 -4.07 -17.34
N VAL A 117 -6.75 -5.07 -17.94
CA VAL A 117 -6.27 -5.82 -19.10
C VAL A 117 -7.25 -5.63 -20.24
N GLU A 118 -6.84 -4.94 -21.31
CA GLU A 118 -7.70 -4.57 -22.44
C GLU A 118 -7.70 -5.63 -23.57
N ARG A 119 -6.92 -6.70 -23.43
CA ARG A 119 -6.81 -7.81 -24.42
C ARG A 119 -6.42 -9.12 -23.74
N ASP A 120 -6.55 -10.20 -24.46
CA ASP A 120 -6.03 -11.49 -23.99
C ASP A 120 -4.51 -11.43 -23.84
N LEU A 121 -4.02 -11.75 -22.66
CA LEU A 121 -2.59 -11.84 -22.37
C LEU A 121 -2.08 -13.25 -22.66
N LEU A 122 -0.89 -13.30 -23.24
CA LEU A 122 -0.15 -14.55 -23.37
C LEU A 122 0.55 -14.88 -22.05
N SER A 123 0.53 -16.14 -21.66
CA SER A 123 1.19 -16.63 -20.44
C SER A 123 2.70 -16.37 -20.37
N SER A 124 3.33 -15.98 -21.49
CA SER A 124 4.74 -15.65 -21.59
C SER A 124 5.04 -14.15 -21.44
N GLU A 125 4.01 -13.30 -21.33
CA GLU A 125 4.23 -11.87 -21.19
C GLU A 125 4.71 -11.52 -19.79
N GLN A 126 5.73 -10.66 -19.74
CA GLN A 126 6.45 -10.34 -18.51
C GLN A 126 5.94 -9.03 -17.93
N ILE A 127 5.84 -9.01 -16.60
CA ILE A 127 5.68 -7.82 -15.79
C ILE A 127 7.00 -7.53 -15.10
N PHE A 128 7.44 -6.31 -15.14
CA PHE A 128 8.58 -5.85 -14.41
C PHE A 128 8.17 -4.75 -13.43
N LEU A 129 8.60 -4.87 -12.19
CA LEU A 129 8.45 -3.87 -11.14
C LEU A 129 9.82 -3.51 -10.59
N LYS A 130 10.15 -2.21 -10.59
CA LYS A 130 11.22 -1.66 -9.76
C LYS A 130 10.58 -0.83 -8.65
N SER A 131 10.99 -1.05 -7.41
CA SER A 131 10.54 -0.29 -6.25
C SER A 131 11.73 0.25 -5.48
N ASN A 132 11.62 1.50 -5.00
CA ASN A 132 12.54 2.10 -4.07
C ASN A 132 11.77 2.53 -2.83
N TRP A 133 12.33 2.30 -1.64
CA TRP A 133 11.72 2.66 -0.36
C TRP A 133 12.78 2.93 0.68
N LEU A 134 12.37 3.52 1.81
CA LEU A 134 13.20 3.59 3.01
C LEU A 134 12.80 2.48 3.97
N ALA A 135 13.78 1.79 4.52
CA ALA A 135 13.64 0.94 5.69
C ALA A 135 14.42 1.60 6.84
N CYS A 136 13.75 1.79 7.97
CA CYS A 136 14.30 2.54 9.10
C CYS A 136 14.14 1.77 10.40
N GLU A 137 15.17 1.86 11.25
CA GLU A 137 15.19 1.50 12.66
C GLU A 137 15.79 2.71 13.40
N ASP A 138 17.04 2.65 13.87
CA ASP A 138 17.78 3.81 14.39
C ASP A 138 18.30 4.71 13.25
N VAL A 139 18.51 4.15 12.09
CA VAL A 139 18.94 4.84 10.85
C VAL A 139 18.06 4.44 9.70
N CYS A 140 17.88 5.36 8.75
CA CYS A 140 17.13 5.09 7.54
C CYS A 140 18.04 4.67 6.39
N LEU A 141 17.80 3.51 5.83
CA LEU A 141 18.53 2.95 4.71
C LEU A 141 17.68 2.97 3.45
N PRO A 142 18.11 3.66 2.38
CA PRO A 142 17.49 3.53 1.08
C PRO A 142 17.60 2.09 0.58
N GLN A 143 16.48 1.51 0.19
CA GLN A 143 16.36 0.17 -0.35
C GLN A 143 15.86 0.23 -1.79
N SER A 144 16.25 -0.73 -2.59
CA SER A 144 15.76 -0.89 -3.96
C SER A 144 15.72 -2.36 -4.34
N ALA A 145 14.66 -2.77 -5.03
CA ALA A 145 14.60 -4.09 -5.63
C ALA A 145 13.86 -4.06 -6.96
N SER A 146 14.19 -5.04 -7.80
CA SER A 146 13.52 -5.28 -9.08
C SER A 146 12.99 -6.71 -9.10
N ILE A 147 11.74 -6.85 -9.51
CA ILE A 147 11.05 -8.13 -9.63
C ILE A 147 10.59 -8.28 -11.07
N GLU A 148 10.83 -9.44 -11.63
CA GLU A 148 10.32 -9.85 -12.92
C GLU A 148 9.44 -11.09 -12.72
N THR A 149 8.24 -11.06 -13.26
CA THR A 149 7.30 -12.18 -13.21
C THR A 149 6.51 -12.27 -14.51
N THR A 150 5.88 -13.40 -14.75
CA THR A 150 5.00 -13.61 -15.91
C THR A 150 3.56 -13.64 -15.47
N PHE A 151 2.65 -13.18 -16.35
CA PHE A 151 1.24 -13.50 -16.18
C PHE A 151 1.04 -15.00 -16.36
N LEU A 152 0.73 -15.69 -15.28
CA LEU A 152 0.13 -17.02 -15.42
C LEU A 152 -1.23 -16.84 -16.08
N LYS A 153 -1.60 -17.76 -17.00
CA LYS A 153 -2.90 -17.71 -17.72
C LYS A 153 -4.03 -17.42 -16.75
N ILE A 154 -4.65 -16.28 -16.94
CA ILE A 154 -5.76 -15.80 -16.12
C ILE A 154 -6.98 -16.76 -16.19
N ASP A 155 -7.09 -17.57 -17.26
CA ASP A 155 -8.14 -18.58 -17.44
C ASP A 155 -8.05 -19.76 -16.46
N ASP A 156 -6.89 -20.06 -15.88
CA ASP A 156 -6.71 -21.10 -14.87
C ASP A 156 -6.99 -20.62 -13.43
N TYR A 157 -7.15 -19.31 -13.22
CA TYR A 157 -7.57 -18.78 -11.93
C TYR A 157 -9.09 -18.99 -11.76
N LYS A 158 -9.47 -20.18 -11.36
CA LYS A 158 -10.75 -20.39 -10.68
C LYS A 158 -10.86 -19.30 -9.63
N LEU A 159 -12.00 -18.57 -9.63
CA LEU A 159 -12.41 -17.66 -8.58
C LEU A 159 -11.83 -18.14 -7.24
N SER A 160 -10.68 -17.59 -6.91
CA SER A 160 -9.80 -18.09 -5.87
C SER A 160 -10.56 -18.06 -4.56
N ASN A 161 -10.42 -19.11 -3.83
CA ASN A 161 -10.92 -19.36 -2.49
C ASN A 161 -11.21 -18.08 -1.69
N LYS A 162 -12.34 -18.08 -0.99
CA LYS A 162 -12.78 -17.03 -0.05
C LYS A 162 -11.73 -16.59 1.00
N ASN A 163 -10.58 -17.21 1.01
CA ASN A 163 -9.48 -17.03 1.96
C ASN A 163 -8.19 -16.47 1.31
N SER A 164 -8.28 -15.81 0.15
CA SER A 164 -7.11 -15.18 -0.46
C SER A 164 -6.57 -14.05 0.44
N GLU A 165 -5.25 -14.03 0.63
CA GLU A 165 -4.55 -12.98 1.40
C GLU A 165 -4.92 -11.59 0.86
N LEU A 166 -4.98 -11.40 -0.47
CA LEU A 166 -5.32 -10.12 -1.08
C LEU A 166 -6.73 -9.63 -0.73
N LEU A 167 -7.72 -10.53 -0.63
CA LEU A 167 -9.07 -10.14 -0.21
C LEU A 167 -9.10 -9.64 1.24
N GLU A 168 -8.33 -10.27 2.13
CA GLU A 168 -8.23 -9.80 3.51
C GLU A 168 -7.50 -8.45 3.59
N LYS A 169 -6.44 -8.25 2.81
CA LYS A 169 -5.76 -6.95 2.71
C LYS A 169 -6.68 -5.88 2.10
N GLN A 170 -7.50 -6.22 1.10
CA GLN A 170 -8.46 -5.29 0.51
C GLN A 170 -9.52 -4.82 1.52
N LYS A 171 -9.98 -5.70 2.41
CA LYS A 171 -10.95 -5.34 3.47
C LYS A 171 -10.39 -4.31 4.46
N LYS A 172 -9.06 -4.28 4.63
CA LYS A 172 -8.34 -3.35 5.53
C LYS A 172 -8.07 -1.98 4.89
N LEU A 173 -8.34 -1.80 3.59
CA LEU A 173 -8.21 -0.49 2.96
C LEU A 173 -9.20 0.51 3.56
N PRO A 174 -8.82 1.80 3.64
CA PRO A 174 -9.72 2.86 4.05
C PRO A 174 -11.01 2.86 3.22
N LYS A 175 -12.13 2.97 3.90
CA LYS A 175 -13.46 3.00 3.28
C LYS A 175 -13.96 4.42 3.21
N LYS A 176 -14.69 4.73 2.14
CA LYS A 176 -15.38 5.99 2.02
C LYS A 176 -16.46 6.09 3.12
N LEU A 177 -16.43 7.15 3.90
CA LEU A 177 -17.47 7.38 4.90
C LEU A 177 -18.80 7.69 4.22
N PRO A 178 -19.92 7.16 4.74
CA PRO A 178 -21.24 7.37 4.17
C PRO A 178 -21.76 8.79 4.39
N SER A 179 -21.19 9.53 5.33
CA SER A 179 -21.59 10.89 5.70
C SER A 179 -20.56 11.94 5.28
N SER A 180 -21.04 13.13 4.97
CA SER A 180 -20.16 14.26 4.69
C SER A 180 -19.47 14.73 5.98
N ILE A 181 -18.15 14.79 5.95
CA ILE A 181 -17.35 15.45 6.97
C ILE A 181 -17.23 16.91 6.57
N LYS A 182 -17.50 17.82 7.52
CA LYS A 182 -17.21 19.23 7.38
C LYS A 182 -15.83 19.51 7.95
N VAL A 183 -15.08 20.34 7.25
CA VAL A 183 -13.76 20.80 7.66
C VAL A 183 -13.87 22.28 7.95
N LEU A 184 -13.52 22.70 9.15
CA LEU A 184 -13.53 24.09 9.61
C LEU A 184 -12.11 24.44 10.07
N GLU A 185 -11.72 25.68 9.91
CA GLU A 185 -10.46 26.20 10.42
C GLU A 185 -10.74 27.26 11.46
N GLU A 186 -10.29 27.05 12.69
CA GLU A 186 -10.47 27.96 13.81
C GLU A 186 -9.19 28.06 14.64
N LYS A 187 -8.72 29.29 14.93
CA LYS A 187 -7.65 29.59 15.91
C LYS A 187 -6.38 28.73 15.76
N GLY A 188 -5.99 28.37 14.54
CA GLY A 188 -4.80 27.55 14.28
C GLY A 188 -5.05 26.04 14.36
N GLU A 189 -6.29 25.62 14.49
CA GLU A 189 -6.71 24.21 14.44
C GLU A 189 -7.56 23.94 13.20
N ILE A 190 -7.53 22.71 12.74
CA ILE A 190 -8.46 22.16 11.77
C ILE A 190 -9.44 21.29 12.54
N LEU A 191 -10.73 21.65 12.46
CA LEU A 191 -11.81 20.91 13.08
C LEU A 191 -12.55 20.07 12.04
N LEU A 192 -12.51 18.76 12.22
CA LEU A 192 -13.28 17.80 11.44
C LEU A 192 -14.55 17.46 12.21
N THR A 193 -15.71 17.64 11.60
CA THR A 193 -16.99 17.32 12.25
C THR A 193 -17.95 16.63 11.27
N GLY A 194 -18.76 15.73 11.80
CA GLY A 194 -19.74 15.00 11.00
C GLY A 194 -20.60 14.09 11.87
N LYS A 195 -21.60 13.49 11.23
CA LYS A 195 -22.41 12.46 11.88
C LYS A 195 -21.69 11.12 11.83
N VAL A 196 -21.79 10.34 12.89
CA VAL A 196 -21.25 8.99 12.99
C VAL A 196 -22.31 7.98 13.37
N ASP A 197 -22.11 6.75 12.96
CA ASP A 197 -22.89 5.61 13.45
C ASP A 197 -22.65 5.44 14.97
N SER A 198 -23.70 5.11 15.71
CA SER A 198 -23.63 4.87 17.16
C SER A 198 -22.56 3.84 17.57
N LYS A 199 -22.20 2.93 16.66
CA LYS A 199 -21.13 1.95 16.87
C LYS A 199 -19.72 2.55 16.92
N LEU A 200 -19.55 3.76 16.39
CA LEU A 200 -18.27 4.47 16.36
C LEU A 200 -18.13 5.48 17.51
N ILE A 201 -19.18 5.67 18.31
CA ILE A 201 -19.14 6.54 19.48
C ILE A 201 -18.16 5.97 20.50
N ASN A 202 -17.26 6.83 21.02
CA ASN A 202 -16.19 6.49 21.95
C ASN A 202 -15.10 5.55 21.37
N THR A 203 -14.99 5.40 20.06
CA THR A 203 -13.82 4.79 19.44
C THR A 203 -12.67 5.79 19.37
N GLU A 204 -11.45 5.28 19.37
CA GLU A 204 -10.29 6.11 19.08
C GLU A 204 -10.34 6.59 17.64
N VAL A 205 -10.13 7.89 17.43
CA VAL A 205 -10.12 8.53 16.11
C VAL A 205 -8.77 9.20 15.93
N TYR A 206 -8.14 8.96 14.81
CA TYR A 206 -6.93 9.62 14.42
C TYR A 206 -7.02 10.09 12.97
N PHE A 207 -6.58 11.31 12.70
CA PHE A 207 -6.57 11.90 11.39
C PHE A 207 -5.18 11.80 10.74
N PHE A 208 -5.11 11.10 9.63
CA PHE A 208 -3.91 10.99 8.81
C PHE A 208 -4.09 11.82 7.54
N PRO A 209 -3.46 13.00 7.42
CA PRO A 209 -3.56 13.81 6.22
C PRO A 209 -2.74 13.20 5.06
N TYR A 210 -3.18 13.43 3.83
CA TYR A 210 -2.35 13.10 2.66
C TYR A 210 -1.26 14.15 2.40
N ASP A 211 -1.49 15.40 2.82
CA ASP A 211 -0.51 16.48 2.72
C ASP A 211 0.32 16.55 4.00
N GLN A 212 1.64 16.40 3.84
CA GLN A 212 2.62 16.40 4.93
C GLN A 212 2.64 17.73 5.69
N ASN A 213 2.33 18.84 5.04
CA ASN A 213 2.41 20.17 5.65
C ASN A 213 1.09 20.62 6.28
N LEU A 214 0.07 19.77 6.32
CA LEU A 214 -1.27 20.18 6.74
C LEU A 214 -1.37 20.39 8.27
N ILE A 215 -0.82 19.47 9.04
CA ILE A 215 -0.95 19.46 10.51
C ILE A 215 0.42 19.42 11.20
N ASN A 216 0.43 19.78 12.49
CA ASN A 216 1.53 19.46 13.38
C ASN A 216 1.41 17.99 13.80
N HIS A 217 2.26 17.11 13.23
CA HIS A 217 2.15 15.66 13.42
C HIS A 217 2.39 15.21 14.85
N THR A 218 3.17 15.99 15.64
CA THR A 218 3.48 15.67 17.04
C THR A 218 2.44 16.18 18.03
N ALA A 219 1.51 17.05 17.58
CA ALA A 219 0.46 17.56 18.44
C ALA A 219 -0.59 16.51 18.75
N GLU A 220 -1.10 16.52 19.97
CA GLU A 220 -2.19 15.67 20.39
C GLU A 220 -3.45 15.98 19.58
N GLN A 221 -4.06 14.96 19.01
CA GLN A 221 -5.36 15.07 18.33
C GLN A 221 -6.48 14.81 19.35
N LYS A 222 -7.52 15.66 19.33
CA LYS A 222 -8.58 15.60 20.34
C LYS A 222 -9.92 15.27 19.71
N THR A 223 -10.55 14.21 20.19
CA THR A 223 -11.88 13.80 19.73
C THR A 223 -12.91 13.97 20.83
N LYS A 224 -14.06 14.53 20.45
CA LYS A 224 -15.26 14.64 21.30
C LYS A 224 -16.46 14.09 20.54
N PHE A 225 -17.28 13.31 21.22
CA PHE A 225 -18.55 12.82 20.68
C PHE A 225 -19.71 13.51 21.42
N GLU A 226 -20.66 14.04 20.67
CA GLU A 226 -21.89 14.62 21.18
C GLU A 226 -23.07 14.02 20.41
N GLU A 227 -23.93 13.29 21.10
CA GLU A 227 -25.03 12.53 20.50
C GLU A 227 -24.54 11.62 19.35
N ASN A 228 -24.91 11.91 18.11
CA ASN A 228 -24.51 11.18 16.90
C ASN A 228 -23.50 11.96 16.05
N SER A 229 -22.79 12.92 16.64
CA SER A 229 -21.80 13.75 15.96
C SER A 229 -20.42 13.58 16.61
N PHE A 230 -19.37 13.71 15.81
CA PHE A 230 -18.02 13.81 16.30
C PHE A 230 -17.42 15.17 15.97
N TYR A 231 -16.49 15.59 16.81
CA TYR A 231 -15.65 16.75 16.65
C TYR A 231 -14.22 16.29 16.88
N HIS A 232 -13.39 16.46 15.88
CA HIS A 232 -11.99 16.04 15.95
C HIS A 232 -11.10 17.22 15.58
N ALA A 233 -10.32 17.70 16.56
CA ALA A 233 -9.47 18.86 16.41
C ALA A 233 -8.01 18.40 16.22
N VAL A 234 -7.33 18.96 15.23
CA VAL A 234 -5.92 18.79 14.96
C VAL A 234 -5.24 20.14 14.81
N GLU A 235 -4.04 20.29 15.39
CA GLU A 235 -3.26 21.51 15.28
C GLU A 235 -2.73 21.67 13.85
N LYS A 236 -2.89 22.86 13.26
CA LYS A 236 -2.31 23.18 11.95
C LYS A 236 -0.81 23.23 12.02
N SER A 237 -0.15 22.74 10.98
CA SER A 237 1.27 23.02 10.76
C SER A 237 1.50 24.51 10.56
N LYS A 238 2.64 25.00 11.07
CA LYS A 238 3.09 26.38 10.80
C LYS A 238 3.37 26.65 9.32
N PHE A 239 3.55 25.60 8.54
CA PHE A 239 3.80 25.64 7.10
C PHE A 239 2.53 25.38 6.26
N CYS A 240 1.37 25.20 6.91
CA CYS A 240 0.12 24.93 6.22
C CYS A 240 -0.36 26.16 5.45
N LEU A 241 -0.30 26.09 4.14
CA LEU A 241 -0.92 27.05 3.21
C LEU A 241 -2.26 26.48 2.75
N LEU A 242 -3.28 26.52 3.60
CA LEU A 242 -4.65 26.32 3.11
C LEU A 242 -5.01 27.52 2.24
N TYR A 243 -5.13 27.30 0.93
CA TYR A 243 -5.72 28.28 0.03
C TYR A 243 -7.19 28.46 0.45
N THR A 244 -7.45 29.48 1.24
CA THR A 244 -8.81 30.00 1.35
C THR A 244 -9.16 30.53 -0.03
N SER A 245 -10.24 30.05 -0.64
CA SER A 245 -10.78 30.65 -1.86
C SER A 245 -10.82 32.16 -1.66
N PRO A 246 -10.37 32.95 -2.66
CA PRO A 246 -10.39 34.40 -2.53
C PRO A 246 -11.81 34.83 -2.14
N SER A 247 -11.90 35.64 -1.09
CA SER A 247 -13.18 36.22 -0.67
C SER A 247 -13.79 36.93 -1.86
N PRO A 248 -15.12 36.88 -2.06
CA PRO A 248 -15.78 37.66 -3.11
C PRO A 248 -15.51 39.17 -3.06
N ARG A 249 -14.81 39.66 -2.04
CA ARG A 249 -14.38 41.07 -1.90
C ARG A 249 -13.06 41.41 -2.56
N ASP A 250 -12.30 40.41 -3.02
CA ASP A 250 -11.00 40.64 -3.64
C ASP A 250 -11.06 40.74 -5.17
N THR A 251 -12.26 40.76 -5.74
CA THR A 251 -12.55 41.00 -7.17
C THR A 251 -13.29 42.33 -7.39
N ALA A 252 -12.75 43.41 -6.88
CA ALA A 252 -13.21 44.75 -7.20
C ALA A 252 -12.09 45.57 -7.84
#